data_378a22e88c568f0bb3fa706149ad53de
#
_entry.id   378a22e88c568f0bb3fa706149ad53de
#
_cell.length_a   1.000
_cell.length_b   1.000
_cell.length_c   1.000
_cell.angle_alpha   90.00
_cell.angle_beta   90.00
_cell.angle_gamma   90.00
#
_symmetry.space_group_name_H-M   'P 1'
#
loop_
_entity.id
_entity.type
_entity.pdbx_description
1 polymer ?
#
loop_
_entity_poly.entity_id
_entity_poly.type
_entity_poly.pdbx_seq_one_letter_code
_entity_poly.pdbx_strand_id
1 'polypeptide(L)'
;MSLPQNLSATPSSPSETPSHQVKIGPHTLATPVELAPMAGVTNASFRRLCREFAESALPEQLRPASSGQIPYDGGLLAPAGLFVTEMVTTRALVERNPKTLQMVRTDPTERLRSIQLYGVDPNVTAQAVGILVRENLADHIDLNFGCPVPKVTRKGGGSALPWKRDLFKSLVNAAVQAAKAASESRDFEVPVTIKMRIGIDDDHITYLDSAREAEDAGVSAIALHARTAQQHYSGSAQWDYIGTLKRAVSVPVLGNGDIWVGDDAVNMLATTGADGVVVGRGCQGRPWLFADLVHALHGSPERTHPDLAAVLEVIRRHADLLSDEIGPDRAIRDLRKHIGWYLKGYSVGGEAR
;
A
#
# COMPACT_ATOMS: atom_id res chain seq x y z
N MET A 1 66.98 -16.33 13.57
CA MET A 1 66.07 -15.31 13.03
C MET A 1 64.76 -16.03 12.63
N SER A 2 63.75 -15.98 13.53
CA SER A 2 62.48 -16.69 13.39
C SER A 2 61.44 -15.75 12.80
N LEU A 3 60.74 -16.20 11.79
CA LEU A 3 59.61 -15.48 11.15
C LEU A 3 58.38 -15.53 12.05
N PRO A 4 57.55 -14.48 12.13
CA PRO A 4 56.33 -14.48 12.94
C PRO A 4 55.20 -15.24 12.24
N GLN A 5 54.49 -16.01 13.06
CA GLN A 5 53.33 -16.82 12.69
C GLN A 5 52.09 -15.97 12.31
N ASN A 6 51.35 -16.48 11.35
CA ASN A 6 50.06 -16.04 10.84
C ASN A 6 49.05 -15.73 11.93
N LEU A 7 48.47 -14.54 11.87
CA LEU A 7 47.21 -14.20 12.49
C LEU A 7 46.05 -14.72 11.60
N SER A 8 45.41 -15.77 12.07
CA SER A 8 44.14 -16.26 11.49
C SER A 8 43.05 -15.20 11.70
N ALA A 9 42.61 -14.58 10.63
CA ALA A 9 41.39 -13.77 10.64
C ALA A 9 40.18 -14.67 10.83
N THR A 10 39.52 -14.52 11.94
CA THR A 10 38.17 -15.08 12.19
C THR A 10 37.18 -14.49 11.16
N PRO A 11 36.37 -15.29 10.48
CA PRO A 11 35.33 -14.73 9.63
C PRO A 11 34.34 -13.94 10.49
N SER A 12 34.17 -12.66 10.19
CA SER A 12 33.13 -11.81 10.75
C SER A 12 31.77 -12.45 10.47
N SER A 13 30.98 -12.66 11.53
CA SER A 13 29.58 -13.03 11.44
C SER A 13 28.83 -12.11 10.47
N PRO A 14 27.85 -12.61 9.71
CA PRO A 14 27.01 -11.75 8.87
C PRO A 14 26.42 -10.66 9.77
N SER A 15 26.63 -9.40 9.41
CA SER A 15 26.00 -8.28 10.09
C SER A 15 24.49 -8.48 9.99
N GLU A 16 23.83 -8.64 11.14
CA GLU A 16 22.37 -8.59 11.23
C GLU A 16 21.93 -7.26 10.60
N THR A 17 21.39 -7.33 9.40
CA THR A 17 20.71 -6.18 8.78
C THR A 17 19.50 -5.88 9.67
N PRO A 18 19.38 -4.68 10.26
CA PRO A 18 18.22 -4.38 11.09
C PRO A 18 16.96 -4.55 10.23
N SER A 19 16.06 -5.41 10.63
CA SER A 19 14.75 -5.51 10.00
C SER A 19 14.04 -4.17 10.24
N HIS A 20 13.97 -3.32 9.22
CA HIS A 20 13.23 -2.06 9.27
C HIS A 20 11.75 -2.39 9.44
N GLN A 21 11.24 -2.27 10.66
CA GLN A 21 9.82 -2.37 10.93
C GLN A 21 9.21 -0.97 10.91
N VAL A 22 7.98 -0.85 10.40
CA VAL A 22 7.22 0.40 10.40
C VAL A 22 6.01 0.26 11.29
N LYS A 23 5.80 1.25 12.16
CA LYS A 23 4.58 1.35 12.96
C LYS A 23 3.62 2.36 12.36
N ILE A 24 2.39 1.93 12.10
CA ILE A 24 1.28 2.78 11.65
C ILE A 24 0.19 2.70 12.72
N GLY A 25 0.17 3.67 13.63
CA GLY A 25 -0.64 3.57 14.83
C GLY A 25 -0.27 2.32 15.65
N PRO A 26 -1.25 1.45 15.97
CA PRO A 26 -1.00 0.21 16.71
C PRO A 26 -0.39 -0.90 15.85
N HIS A 27 -0.41 -0.78 14.52
CA HIS A 27 0.04 -1.82 13.60
C HIS A 27 1.55 -1.79 13.39
N THR A 28 2.18 -2.95 13.42
CA THR A 28 3.59 -3.12 13.09
C THR A 28 3.71 -3.88 11.76
N LEU A 29 4.24 -3.22 10.73
CA LEU A 29 4.59 -3.86 9.48
C LEU A 29 6.01 -4.41 9.61
N ALA A 30 6.15 -5.73 9.71
CA ALA A 30 7.48 -6.37 9.80
C ALA A 30 8.21 -6.33 8.44
N THR A 31 7.46 -6.29 7.35
CA THR A 31 7.95 -5.93 6.03
C THR A 31 7.39 -4.54 5.69
N PRO A 32 8.21 -3.50 5.56
CA PRO A 32 7.77 -2.12 5.38
C PRO A 32 7.32 -1.84 3.93
N VAL A 33 6.35 -2.61 3.45
CA VAL A 33 5.79 -2.49 2.10
C VAL A 33 4.28 -2.32 2.13
N GLU A 34 3.77 -1.46 1.25
CA GLU A 34 2.35 -1.26 1.03
C GLU A 34 2.00 -1.55 -0.43
N LEU A 35 0.94 -2.32 -0.67
CA LEU A 35 0.29 -2.37 -1.98
C LEU A 35 -0.53 -1.10 -2.17
N ALA A 36 -0.14 -0.27 -3.14
CA ALA A 36 -0.83 0.97 -3.47
C ALA A 36 -2.29 0.75 -3.86
N PRO A 37 -3.21 1.59 -3.39
CA PRO A 37 -4.58 1.59 -3.89
C PRO A 37 -4.64 1.93 -5.38
N MET A 38 -5.18 1.02 -6.19
CA MET A 38 -5.28 1.19 -7.64
C MET A 38 -6.68 0.84 -8.12
N ALA A 39 -7.43 1.84 -8.57
CA ALA A 39 -8.80 1.68 -9.05
C ALA A 39 -8.90 0.65 -10.19
N GLY A 40 -9.79 -0.31 -10.04
CA GLY A 40 -9.96 -1.44 -10.96
C GLY A 40 -8.85 -2.50 -10.89
N VAL A 41 -7.95 -2.46 -9.92
CA VAL A 41 -6.84 -3.41 -9.78
C VAL A 41 -6.81 -4.06 -8.40
N THR A 42 -6.80 -3.26 -7.33
CA THR A 42 -6.60 -3.77 -5.97
C THR A 42 -7.91 -4.18 -5.29
N ASN A 43 -8.75 -4.95 -6.02
CA ASN A 43 -9.87 -5.69 -5.44
C ASN A 43 -9.36 -6.79 -4.48
N ALA A 44 -10.26 -7.45 -3.74
CA ALA A 44 -9.88 -8.43 -2.74
C ALA A 44 -9.06 -9.58 -3.34
N SER A 45 -9.42 -10.04 -4.53
CA SER A 45 -8.73 -11.13 -5.24
C SER A 45 -7.27 -10.79 -5.57
N PHE A 46 -6.99 -9.59 -6.10
CA PHE A 46 -5.62 -9.19 -6.43
C PHE A 46 -4.79 -8.91 -5.18
N ARG A 47 -5.39 -8.28 -4.14
CA ARG A 47 -4.70 -8.09 -2.84
C ARG A 47 -4.31 -9.43 -2.24
N ARG A 48 -5.21 -10.42 -2.28
CA ARG A 48 -4.93 -11.79 -1.82
C ARG A 48 -3.76 -12.41 -2.56
N LEU A 49 -3.71 -12.33 -3.89
CA LEU A 49 -2.57 -12.83 -4.66
C LEU A 49 -1.25 -12.19 -4.24
N CYS A 50 -1.19 -10.86 -4.15
CA CYS A 50 0.01 -10.16 -3.73
C CYS A 50 0.44 -10.58 -2.31
N ARG A 51 -0.52 -10.75 -1.41
CA ARG A 51 -0.29 -11.16 -0.03
C ARG A 51 0.19 -12.62 0.07
N GLU A 52 -0.42 -13.56 -0.67
CA GLU A 52 0.01 -14.96 -0.72
C GLU A 52 1.49 -15.07 -1.13
N PHE A 53 1.93 -14.31 -2.14
CA PHE A 53 3.34 -14.24 -2.52
C PHE A 53 4.22 -13.62 -1.45
N ALA A 54 3.81 -12.52 -0.84
CA ALA A 54 4.56 -11.90 0.24
C ALA A 54 4.71 -12.83 1.45
N GLU A 55 3.61 -13.47 1.88
CA GLU A 55 3.60 -14.40 3.03
C GLU A 55 4.48 -15.62 2.78
N SER A 56 4.53 -16.15 1.53
CA SER A 56 5.37 -17.28 1.18
C SER A 56 6.87 -17.00 1.28
N ALA A 57 7.27 -15.74 1.11
CA ALA A 57 8.66 -15.28 1.14
C ALA A 57 9.12 -14.80 2.54
N LEU A 58 8.23 -14.77 3.53
CA LEU A 58 8.57 -14.31 4.87
C LEU A 58 9.66 -15.21 5.50
N PRO A 59 10.58 -14.61 6.28
CA PRO A 59 11.43 -15.36 7.19
C PRO A 59 10.60 -16.29 8.10
N GLU A 60 11.13 -17.45 8.43
CA GLU A 60 10.39 -18.49 9.18
C GLU A 60 9.73 -17.96 10.46
N GLN A 61 10.45 -17.13 11.22
CA GLN A 61 9.96 -16.53 12.46
C GLN A 61 8.80 -15.55 12.29
N LEU A 62 8.54 -15.07 11.07
CA LEU A 62 7.44 -14.16 10.73
C LEU A 62 6.28 -14.88 10.05
N ARG A 63 6.46 -16.15 9.67
CA ARG A 63 5.40 -16.92 9.00
C ARG A 63 4.24 -17.17 9.97
N PRO A 64 3.00 -17.07 9.50
CA PRO A 64 1.84 -17.46 10.28
C PRO A 64 1.95 -18.92 10.69
N ALA A 65 1.57 -19.23 11.93
CA ALA A 65 1.40 -20.62 12.34
C ALA A 65 0.39 -21.32 11.43
N SER A 66 0.67 -22.59 11.08
CA SER A 66 -0.09 -23.39 10.10
C SER A 66 -1.56 -23.65 10.47
N SER A 67 -2.01 -23.21 11.62
CA SER A 67 -3.34 -23.52 12.20
C SER A 67 -4.51 -22.71 11.61
N GLY A 68 -4.31 -21.88 10.57
CA GLY A 68 -5.39 -21.14 9.92
C GLY A 68 -6.09 -20.08 10.78
N GLN A 69 -5.94 -20.14 12.08
CA GLN A 69 -6.36 -19.08 13.01
C GLN A 69 -5.13 -18.28 13.40
N ILE A 70 -5.11 -17.05 12.90
CA ILE A 70 -4.11 -16.08 13.32
C ILE A 70 -4.63 -15.51 14.63
N PRO A 71 -3.91 -15.68 15.75
CA PRO A 71 -4.27 -14.98 16.95
C PRO A 71 -4.24 -13.48 16.63
N TYR A 72 -5.33 -12.83 16.90
CA TYR A 72 -5.36 -11.38 17.03
C TYR A 72 -4.54 -11.07 18.28
N ASP A 73 -3.24 -10.84 18.12
CA ASP A 73 -2.28 -10.76 19.23
C ASP A 73 -2.24 -9.37 19.87
N GLY A 74 -3.34 -8.59 19.76
CA GLY A 74 -3.42 -7.23 20.31
C GLY A 74 -2.34 -6.24 19.82
N GLY A 75 -1.26 -6.75 19.28
CA GLY A 75 -0.14 -5.96 18.74
C GLY A 75 -0.22 -5.73 17.25
N LEU A 76 -1.11 -6.42 16.57
CA LEU A 76 -1.47 -6.16 15.18
C LEU A 76 -0.28 -6.23 14.22
N LEU A 77 0.51 -7.28 14.36
CA LEU A 77 1.60 -7.55 13.44
C LEU A 77 1.07 -7.87 12.04
N ALA A 78 1.47 -7.09 11.04
CA ALA A 78 1.28 -7.34 9.63
C ALA A 78 2.62 -7.75 9.00
N PRO A 79 2.98 -9.05 9.05
CA PRO A 79 4.32 -9.49 8.71
C PRO A 79 4.67 -9.26 7.24
N ALA A 80 3.70 -9.42 6.35
CA ALA A 80 3.88 -9.28 4.90
C ALA A 80 3.66 -7.86 4.36
N GLY A 81 3.35 -6.88 5.23
CA GLY A 81 3.06 -5.51 4.83
C GLY A 81 1.57 -5.16 4.81
N LEU A 82 1.23 -4.04 4.19
CA LEU A 82 -0.10 -3.45 4.13
C LEU A 82 -0.69 -3.57 2.71
N PHE A 83 -1.94 -4.03 2.59
CA PHE A 83 -2.62 -4.22 1.30
C PHE A 83 -3.88 -3.36 1.25
N VAL A 84 -3.80 -2.21 0.56
CA VAL A 84 -4.88 -1.20 0.56
C VAL A 84 -5.90 -1.48 -0.54
N THR A 85 -7.19 -1.29 -0.23
CA THR A 85 -8.28 -1.45 -1.21
C THR A 85 -8.21 -0.44 -2.35
N GLU A 86 -9.01 -0.63 -3.38
CA GLU A 86 -9.36 0.44 -4.31
C GLU A 86 -9.99 1.62 -3.54
N MET A 87 -9.88 2.84 -4.09
CA MET A 87 -10.46 4.01 -3.44
C MET A 87 -12.00 3.97 -3.43
N VAL A 88 -12.58 4.16 -2.26
CA VAL A 88 -14.02 4.13 -1.99
C VAL A 88 -14.53 5.55 -1.76
N THR A 89 -15.62 5.94 -2.43
CA THR A 89 -16.22 7.25 -2.20
C THR A 89 -17.00 7.30 -0.89
N THR A 90 -16.68 8.28 -0.04
CA THR A 90 -17.33 8.47 1.26
C THR A 90 -18.85 8.63 1.13
N ARG A 91 -19.34 9.39 0.14
CA ARG A 91 -20.76 9.60 -0.13
C ARG A 91 -21.51 8.29 -0.39
N ALA A 92 -21.00 7.47 -1.31
CA ALA A 92 -21.68 6.22 -1.66
C ALA A 92 -21.60 5.18 -0.52
N LEU A 93 -20.60 5.25 0.34
CA LEU A 93 -20.51 4.41 1.53
C LEU A 93 -21.59 4.80 2.55
N VAL A 94 -21.75 6.09 2.83
CA VAL A 94 -22.80 6.61 3.72
C VAL A 94 -24.19 6.28 3.19
N GLU A 95 -24.39 6.38 1.88
CA GLU A 95 -25.64 6.03 1.20
C GLU A 95 -25.87 4.52 1.07
N ARG A 96 -24.96 3.70 1.61
CA ARG A 96 -25.06 2.22 1.57
C ARG A 96 -25.18 1.65 0.16
N ASN A 97 -24.51 2.27 -0.81
CA ASN A 97 -24.52 1.78 -2.19
C ASN A 97 -24.02 0.33 -2.25
N PRO A 98 -24.77 -0.63 -2.84
CA PRO A 98 -24.40 -2.05 -2.83
C PRO A 98 -23.00 -2.34 -3.44
N LYS A 99 -22.64 -1.64 -4.54
CA LYS A 99 -21.32 -1.79 -5.15
C LYS A 99 -20.22 -1.28 -4.22
N THR A 100 -20.44 -0.19 -3.52
CA THR A 100 -19.50 0.38 -2.56
C THR A 100 -19.33 -0.55 -1.35
N LEU A 101 -20.42 -1.12 -0.84
CA LEU A 101 -20.38 -2.11 0.23
C LEU A 101 -19.61 -3.38 -0.20
N GLN A 102 -19.70 -3.78 -1.47
CA GLN A 102 -18.87 -4.87 -2.01
C GLN A 102 -17.39 -4.50 -2.01
N MET A 103 -17.02 -3.26 -2.35
CA MET A 103 -15.61 -2.81 -2.39
C MET A 103 -14.94 -2.77 -1.01
N VAL A 104 -15.70 -2.55 0.06
CA VAL A 104 -15.16 -2.55 1.44
C VAL A 104 -15.15 -3.94 2.07
N ARG A 105 -15.68 -4.96 1.39
CA ARG A 105 -15.52 -6.34 1.83
C ARG A 105 -14.07 -6.76 1.63
N THR A 106 -13.53 -7.40 2.63
CA THR A 106 -12.18 -7.94 2.63
C THR A 106 -12.21 -9.46 2.58
N ASP A 107 -11.14 -10.05 2.11
CA ASP A 107 -10.97 -11.50 2.16
C ASP A 107 -10.90 -11.96 3.63
N PRO A 108 -11.54 -13.07 4.03
CA PRO A 108 -11.51 -13.56 5.42
C PRO A 108 -10.10 -13.85 5.95
N THR A 109 -9.14 -14.07 5.04
CA THR A 109 -7.74 -14.29 5.40
C THR A 109 -6.93 -12.98 5.48
N GLU A 110 -7.52 -11.82 5.18
CA GLU A 110 -6.88 -10.51 5.24
C GLU A 110 -6.80 -10.04 6.70
N ARG A 111 -5.58 -10.07 7.28
CA ARG A 111 -5.34 -9.79 8.71
C ARG A 111 -5.57 -8.33 9.08
N LEU A 112 -5.10 -7.43 8.23
CA LEU A 112 -5.17 -5.99 8.40
C LEU A 112 -6.01 -5.41 7.26
N ARG A 113 -7.26 -5.07 7.58
CA ARG A 113 -8.22 -4.56 6.60
C ARG A 113 -7.99 -3.06 6.39
N SER A 114 -7.36 -2.72 5.29
CA SER A 114 -7.00 -1.35 4.94
C SER A 114 -7.92 -0.81 3.86
N ILE A 115 -8.71 0.21 4.20
CA ILE A 115 -9.71 0.81 3.30
C ILE A 115 -9.28 2.22 2.91
N GLN A 116 -9.14 2.48 1.60
CA GLN A 116 -8.90 3.85 1.13
C GLN A 116 -10.20 4.58 0.83
N LEU A 117 -10.38 5.73 1.45
CA LEU A 117 -11.52 6.63 1.23
C LEU A 117 -11.13 7.85 0.37
N TYR A 118 -12.07 8.36 -0.41
CA TYR A 118 -11.98 9.68 -1.02
C TYR A 118 -13.29 10.43 -0.94
N GLY A 119 -13.22 11.75 -0.74
CA GLY A 119 -14.39 12.64 -0.64
C GLY A 119 -13.93 14.09 -0.57
N VAL A 120 -14.93 15.00 -0.58
CA VAL A 120 -14.71 16.45 -0.51
C VAL A 120 -15.57 17.13 0.57
N ASP A 121 -16.31 16.35 1.35
CA ASP A 121 -17.20 16.82 2.42
C ASP A 121 -16.72 16.25 3.75
N PRO A 122 -16.24 17.09 4.70
CA PRO A 122 -15.74 16.65 6.00
C PRO A 122 -16.77 15.87 6.82
N ASN A 123 -18.03 16.29 6.82
CA ASN A 123 -19.09 15.63 7.58
C ASN A 123 -19.41 14.24 7.03
N VAL A 124 -19.48 14.11 5.69
CA VAL A 124 -19.68 12.81 5.04
C VAL A 124 -18.48 11.90 5.23
N THR A 125 -17.26 12.47 5.24
CA THR A 125 -16.03 11.72 5.51
C THR A 125 -16.04 11.18 6.94
N ALA A 126 -16.38 12.00 7.93
CA ALA A 126 -16.53 11.56 9.32
C ALA A 126 -17.55 10.44 9.48
N GLN A 127 -18.71 10.55 8.82
CA GLN A 127 -19.75 9.50 8.82
C GLN A 127 -19.24 8.19 8.20
N ALA A 128 -18.55 8.27 7.06
CA ALA A 128 -17.99 7.11 6.37
C ALA A 128 -16.93 6.39 7.24
N VAL A 129 -16.01 7.14 7.84
CA VAL A 129 -15.02 6.64 8.79
C VAL A 129 -15.71 5.97 9.98
N GLY A 130 -16.67 6.65 10.59
CA GLY A 130 -17.45 6.11 11.71
C GLY A 130 -18.17 4.79 11.38
N ILE A 131 -18.71 4.65 10.15
CA ILE A 131 -19.31 3.40 9.69
C ILE A 131 -18.26 2.29 9.63
N LEU A 132 -17.10 2.52 8.98
CA LEU A 132 -16.07 1.52 8.82
C LEU A 132 -15.54 1.00 10.17
N VAL A 133 -15.36 1.89 11.13
CA VAL A 133 -14.82 1.55 12.44
C VAL A 133 -15.86 0.86 13.33
N ARG A 134 -17.06 1.44 13.49
CA ARG A 134 -18.12 0.87 14.37
C ARG A 134 -18.67 -0.46 13.87
N GLU A 135 -18.74 -0.66 12.56
CA GLU A 135 -19.20 -1.92 11.97
C GLU A 135 -18.07 -2.93 11.78
N ASN A 136 -16.90 -2.63 12.35
CA ASN A 136 -15.73 -3.51 12.28
C ASN A 136 -15.35 -3.92 10.84
N LEU A 137 -15.41 -2.96 9.89
CA LEU A 137 -15.09 -3.19 8.48
C LEU A 137 -13.64 -2.82 8.12
N ALA A 138 -12.98 -1.99 8.93
CA ALA A 138 -11.60 -1.57 8.71
C ALA A 138 -10.79 -1.61 10.01
N ASP A 139 -9.50 -1.93 9.86
CA ASP A 139 -8.47 -1.84 10.91
C ASP A 139 -7.49 -0.69 10.64
N HIS A 140 -7.52 -0.17 9.42
CA HIS A 140 -6.74 0.97 8.95
C HIS A 140 -7.53 1.73 7.89
N ILE A 141 -7.48 3.06 7.92
CA ILE A 141 -8.14 3.94 6.94
C ILE A 141 -7.09 4.83 6.29
N ASP A 142 -7.06 4.82 4.97
CA ASP A 142 -6.22 5.73 4.18
C ASP A 142 -7.07 6.76 3.44
N LEU A 143 -6.62 8.02 3.38
CA LEU A 143 -7.30 9.09 2.67
C LEU A 143 -6.58 9.41 1.36
N ASN A 144 -7.32 9.42 0.25
CA ASN A 144 -6.77 9.68 -1.08
C ASN A 144 -6.68 11.17 -1.39
N PHE A 145 -5.46 11.67 -1.44
CA PHE A 145 -5.10 13.01 -1.89
C PHE A 145 -4.13 12.99 -3.07
N GLY A 146 -4.03 11.84 -3.78
CA GLY A 146 -3.10 11.67 -4.88
C GLY A 146 -3.72 11.31 -6.23
N CYS A 147 -5.02 11.01 -6.31
CA CYS A 147 -5.67 10.62 -7.56
C CYS A 147 -5.75 11.80 -8.54
N PRO A 148 -5.10 11.72 -9.74
CA PRO A 148 -5.09 12.81 -10.71
C PRO A 148 -6.23 12.73 -11.73
N VAL A 149 -7.11 11.72 -11.63
CA VAL A 149 -8.14 11.44 -12.64
C VAL A 149 -9.16 12.58 -12.69
N PRO A 150 -9.48 13.13 -13.89
CA PRO A 150 -10.41 14.27 -14.05
C PRO A 150 -11.77 14.09 -13.39
N LYS A 151 -12.30 12.86 -13.35
CA LYS A 151 -13.57 12.55 -12.67
C LYS A 151 -13.52 12.87 -11.17
N VAL A 152 -12.35 12.81 -10.54
CA VAL A 152 -12.13 13.10 -9.12
C VAL A 152 -11.72 14.56 -8.94
N THR A 153 -10.73 15.04 -9.71
CA THR A 153 -10.14 16.38 -9.53
C THR A 153 -11.09 17.52 -9.94
N ARG A 154 -11.92 17.33 -10.96
CA ARG A 154 -12.94 18.33 -11.36
C ARG A 154 -13.97 18.60 -10.24
N LYS A 155 -14.16 17.64 -9.35
CA LYS A 155 -15.01 17.79 -8.16
C LYS A 155 -14.22 18.37 -6.96
N GLY A 156 -12.95 18.69 -7.16
CA GLY A 156 -12.06 19.24 -6.14
C GLY A 156 -11.46 18.19 -5.20
N GLY A 157 -11.55 16.91 -5.52
CA GLY A 157 -11.01 15.80 -4.73
C GLY A 157 -9.65 15.30 -5.23
N GLY A 158 -9.13 14.24 -4.60
CA GLY A 158 -7.86 13.63 -4.95
C GLY A 158 -6.70 14.64 -4.89
N SER A 159 -5.86 14.68 -5.93
CA SER A 159 -4.67 15.54 -5.99
C SER A 159 -4.96 17.06 -6.03
N ALA A 160 -6.19 17.47 -6.26
CA ALA A 160 -6.58 18.88 -6.20
C ALA A 160 -6.89 19.37 -4.76
N LEU A 161 -7.08 18.46 -3.81
CA LEU A 161 -7.50 18.79 -2.45
C LEU A 161 -6.39 19.48 -1.62
N PRO A 162 -5.13 19.03 -1.65
CA PRO A 162 -4.04 19.69 -0.93
C PRO A 162 -3.85 21.18 -1.27
N TRP A 163 -4.25 21.59 -2.47
CA TRP A 163 -4.26 23.00 -2.87
C TRP A 163 -5.34 23.84 -2.14
N LYS A 164 -6.42 23.19 -1.69
CA LYS A 164 -7.52 23.81 -0.93
C LYS A 164 -7.28 23.60 0.56
N ARG A 165 -6.28 24.27 1.12
CA ARG A 165 -5.73 24.03 2.45
C ARG A 165 -6.78 23.88 3.55
N ASP A 166 -7.71 24.83 3.67
CA ASP A 166 -8.73 24.81 4.74
C ASP A 166 -9.65 23.57 4.61
N LEU A 167 -10.02 23.21 3.38
CA LEU A 167 -10.83 22.03 3.13
C LEU A 167 -10.04 20.75 3.40
N PHE A 168 -8.78 20.68 2.97
CA PHE A 168 -7.89 19.55 3.25
C PHE A 168 -7.76 19.33 4.76
N LYS A 169 -7.42 20.39 5.51
CA LYS A 169 -7.31 20.34 6.97
C LYS A 169 -8.61 19.88 7.62
N SER A 170 -9.74 20.45 7.21
CA SER A 170 -11.07 20.06 7.73
C SER A 170 -11.39 18.60 7.49
N LEU A 171 -11.07 18.06 6.29
CA LEU A 171 -11.29 16.64 5.94
C LEU A 171 -10.42 15.70 6.77
N VAL A 172 -9.13 16.00 6.89
CA VAL A 172 -8.20 15.16 7.66
C VAL A 172 -8.60 15.15 9.13
N ASN A 173 -8.85 16.32 9.73
CA ASN A 173 -9.31 16.43 11.11
C ASN A 173 -10.61 15.64 11.33
N ALA A 174 -11.59 15.80 10.44
CA ALA A 174 -12.88 15.10 10.55
C ALA A 174 -12.72 13.58 10.52
N ALA A 175 -11.82 13.07 9.66
CA ALA A 175 -11.54 11.64 9.56
C ALA A 175 -10.84 11.11 10.82
N VAL A 176 -9.78 11.78 11.28
CA VAL A 176 -9.01 11.38 12.48
C VAL A 176 -9.91 11.40 13.72
N GLN A 177 -10.65 12.48 13.96
CA GLN A 177 -11.54 12.58 15.13
C GLN A 177 -12.68 11.53 15.07
N ALA A 178 -13.22 11.26 13.89
CA ALA A 178 -14.25 10.22 13.73
C ALA A 178 -13.69 8.81 13.97
N ALA A 179 -12.47 8.51 13.51
CA ALA A 179 -11.80 7.25 13.77
C ALA A 179 -11.57 7.06 15.26
N LYS A 180 -11.00 8.06 15.93
CA LYS A 180 -10.75 8.05 17.38
C LYS A 180 -12.02 7.80 18.17
N ALA A 181 -13.06 8.62 17.95
CA ALA A 181 -14.33 8.47 18.66
C ALA A 181 -15.02 7.13 18.40
N ALA A 182 -14.97 6.62 17.16
CA ALA A 182 -15.59 5.34 16.84
C ALA A 182 -14.76 4.14 17.36
N SER A 183 -13.49 4.33 17.69
CA SER A 183 -12.59 3.28 18.23
C SER A 183 -12.76 3.04 19.73
N GLU A 184 -13.51 3.87 20.46
CA GLU A 184 -13.74 3.69 21.91
C GLU A 184 -14.33 2.31 22.26
N SER A 185 -15.02 1.67 21.31
CA SER A 185 -15.56 0.30 21.47
C SER A 185 -14.66 -0.80 20.91
N ARG A 186 -13.45 -0.46 20.48
CA ARG A 186 -12.46 -1.37 19.86
C ARG A 186 -11.29 -1.61 20.82
N ASP A 187 -10.57 -2.69 20.61
CA ASP A 187 -9.35 -3.02 21.38
C ASP A 187 -8.18 -2.08 21.06
N PHE A 188 -8.31 -1.29 19.98
CA PHE A 188 -7.31 -0.32 19.55
C PHE A 188 -7.95 0.84 18.78
N GLU A 189 -7.25 1.97 18.75
CA GLU A 189 -7.60 3.09 17.90
C GLU A 189 -7.26 2.80 16.44
N VAL A 190 -8.25 2.85 15.55
CA VAL A 190 -8.06 2.65 14.10
C VAL A 190 -7.27 3.82 13.52
N PRO A 191 -6.05 3.61 13.02
CA PRO A 191 -5.21 4.68 12.51
C PRO A 191 -5.73 5.21 11.18
N VAL A 192 -5.53 6.51 10.97
CA VAL A 192 -5.79 7.20 9.70
C VAL A 192 -4.46 7.61 9.09
N THR A 193 -4.27 7.29 7.81
CA THR A 193 -3.13 7.73 6.99
C THR A 193 -3.60 8.57 5.81
N ILE A 194 -2.65 9.21 5.15
CA ILE A 194 -2.91 9.90 3.88
C ILE A 194 -1.97 9.43 2.79
N LYS A 195 -2.50 9.34 1.55
CA LYS A 195 -1.67 9.15 0.37
C LYS A 195 -1.81 10.32 -0.58
N MET A 196 -0.70 10.98 -0.90
CA MET A 196 -0.69 12.20 -1.72
C MET A 196 0.37 12.19 -2.81
N ARG A 197 0.39 13.22 -3.66
CA ARG A 197 1.44 13.57 -4.62
C ARG A 197 2.19 14.79 -4.17
N ILE A 198 3.33 15.10 -4.83
CA ILE A 198 4.14 16.29 -4.51
C ILE A 198 3.41 17.61 -4.76
N GLY A 199 2.44 17.61 -5.67
CA GLY A 199 1.65 18.78 -6.03
C GLY A 199 0.77 18.52 -7.25
N ILE A 200 0.21 19.58 -7.81
CA ILE A 200 -0.60 19.58 -9.05
C ILE A 200 0.34 19.56 -10.27
N ASP A 201 1.25 20.51 -10.32
CA ASP A 201 2.26 20.73 -11.33
C ASP A 201 3.51 21.35 -10.65
N ASP A 202 4.49 21.77 -11.43
CA ASP A 202 5.76 22.31 -10.91
C ASP A 202 5.59 23.69 -10.22
N ASP A 203 4.55 24.45 -10.59
CA ASP A 203 4.24 25.75 -10.00
C ASP A 203 3.38 25.60 -8.71
N HIS A 204 2.74 24.45 -8.51
CA HIS A 204 1.79 24.20 -7.42
C HIS A 204 2.21 22.98 -6.60
N ILE A 205 3.35 23.10 -5.93
CA ILE A 205 3.89 22.08 -5.01
C ILE A 205 3.26 22.26 -3.63
N THR A 206 2.62 21.22 -3.09
CA THR A 206 1.78 21.32 -1.88
C THR A 206 2.18 20.36 -0.76
N TYR A 207 3.03 19.36 -1.04
CA TYR A 207 3.22 18.19 -0.18
C TYR A 207 3.73 18.51 1.23
N LEU A 208 4.65 19.47 1.39
CA LEU A 208 5.23 19.78 2.72
C LEU A 208 4.21 20.43 3.65
N ASP A 209 3.48 21.42 3.16
CA ASP A 209 2.47 22.10 3.98
C ASP A 209 1.34 21.13 4.34
N SER A 210 0.88 20.35 3.33
CA SER A 210 -0.17 19.34 3.55
C SER A 210 0.28 18.24 4.51
N ALA A 211 1.55 17.85 4.47
CA ALA A 211 2.07 16.84 5.39
C ALA A 211 2.07 17.32 6.84
N ARG A 212 2.53 18.56 7.07
CA ARG A 212 2.53 19.16 8.40
C ARG A 212 1.10 19.32 8.94
N GLU A 213 0.18 19.82 8.11
CA GLU A 213 -1.23 19.94 8.48
C GLU A 213 -1.88 18.59 8.81
N ALA A 214 -1.50 17.54 8.09
CA ALA A 214 -1.97 16.17 8.35
C ALA A 214 -1.36 15.59 9.64
N GLU A 215 -0.07 15.80 9.88
CA GLU A 215 0.62 15.42 11.12
C GLU A 215 0.00 16.12 12.32
N ASP A 216 -0.23 17.44 12.24
CA ASP A 216 -0.90 18.23 13.29
C ASP A 216 -2.33 17.72 13.56
N ALA A 217 -3.01 17.20 12.56
CA ALA A 217 -4.34 16.59 12.70
C ALA A 217 -4.31 15.20 13.33
N GLY A 218 -3.13 14.56 13.42
CA GLY A 218 -2.93 13.26 14.07
C GLY A 218 -2.96 12.06 13.11
N VAL A 219 -2.59 12.21 11.83
CA VAL A 219 -2.41 11.04 10.96
C VAL A 219 -1.26 10.17 11.44
N SER A 220 -1.39 8.86 11.23
CA SER A 220 -0.42 7.88 11.72
C SER A 220 0.72 7.58 10.74
N ALA A 221 0.59 7.95 9.48
CA ALA A 221 1.65 7.87 8.45
C ALA A 221 1.26 8.67 7.20
N ILE A 222 2.26 8.95 6.36
CA ILE A 222 2.08 9.67 5.09
C ILE A 222 2.75 8.91 3.95
N ALA A 223 1.99 8.57 2.91
CA ALA A 223 2.51 8.00 1.67
C ALA A 223 2.65 9.08 0.58
N LEU A 224 3.85 9.26 0.03
CA LEU A 224 4.13 10.26 -0.99
C LEU A 224 4.48 9.63 -2.33
N HIS A 225 3.63 9.84 -3.36
CA HIS A 225 4.01 9.56 -4.73
C HIS A 225 4.85 10.73 -5.29
N ALA A 226 6.11 10.44 -5.58
CA ALA A 226 7.11 11.44 -5.97
C ALA A 226 6.96 11.94 -7.44
N ARG A 227 5.72 12.26 -7.82
CA ARG A 227 5.32 12.91 -9.08
C ARG A 227 4.22 13.92 -8.82
N THR A 228 4.12 14.95 -9.67
CA THR A 228 2.96 15.84 -9.71
C THR A 228 1.72 15.14 -10.29
N ALA A 229 0.55 15.75 -10.12
CA ALA A 229 -0.67 15.27 -10.76
C ALA A 229 -0.57 15.35 -12.28
N GLN A 230 0.00 16.42 -12.82
CA GLN A 230 0.18 16.67 -14.25
C GLN A 230 1.09 15.63 -14.91
N GLN A 231 2.13 15.20 -14.24
CA GLN A 231 3.03 14.15 -14.72
C GLN A 231 2.31 12.81 -14.91
N HIS A 232 1.20 12.58 -14.20
CA HIS A 232 0.56 11.26 -14.16
C HIS A 232 1.58 10.15 -13.84
N TYR A 233 2.15 9.55 -14.89
CA TYR A 233 3.15 8.48 -14.84
C TYR A 233 4.34 8.73 -15.76
N SER A 234 4.42 9.89 -16.40
CA SER A 234 5.52 10.26 -17.31
C SER A 234 6.78 10.62 -16.51
N GLY A 235 7.92 10.55 -17.18
CA GLY A 235 9.23 10.81 -16.58
C GLY A 235 9.55 9.83 -15.45
N SER A 236 10.49 10.21 -14.59
CA SER A 236 10.90 9.46 -13.41
C SER A 236 10.31 10.05 -12.13
N ALA A 237 10.05 9.20 -11.13
CA ALA A 237 9.68 9.66 -9.80
C ALA A 237 10.87 10.37 -9.15
N GLN A 238 10.64 11.53 -8.57
CA GLN A 238 11.69 12.37 -7.98
C GLN A 238 11.82 12.05 -6.49
N TRP A 239 12.59 11.03 -6.15
CA TRP A 239 12.72 10.51 -4.79
C TRP A 239 13.24 11.53 -3.77
N ASP A 240 13.95 12.58 -4.20
CA ASP A 240 14.42 13.67 -3.32
C ASP A 240 13.28 14.33 -2.53
N TYR A 241 12.07 14.41 -3.12
CA TYR A 241 10.88 14.90 -2.43
C TYR A 241 10.48 14.00 -1.25
N ILE A 242 10.68 12.68 -1.37
CA ILE A 242 10.42 11.72 -0.29
C ILE A 242 11.40 11.97 0.86
N GLY A 243 12.70 12.09 0.56
CA GLY A 243 13.72 12.39 1.56
C GLY A 243 13.49 13.74 2.23
N THR A 244 13.04 14.75 1.49
CA THR A 244 12.72 16.07 2.04
C THR A 244 11.51 16.00 2.96
N LEU A 245 10.47 15.24 2.58
CA LEU A 245 9.30 15.00 3.43
C LEU A 245 9.69 14.29 4.71
N LYS A 246 10.51 13.23 4.63
CA LYS A 246 10.95 12.45 5.79
C LYS A 246 11.67 13.31 6.84
N ARG A 247 12.45 14.29 6.39
CA ARG A 247 13.12 15.25 7.31
C ARG A 247 12.17 16.30 7.89
N ALA A 248 10.99 16.49 7.31
CA ALA A 248 10.06 17.56 7.66
C ALA A 248 8.93 17.14 8.63
N VAL A 249 8.72 15.83 8.80
CA VAL A 249 7.67 15.25 9.66
C VAL A 249 8.25 14.16 10.56
N SER A 250 7.58 13.91 11.68
CA SER A 250 7.96 12.87 12.66
C SER A 250 7.23 11.54 12.43
N VAL A 251 6.04 11.59 11.80
CA VAL A 251 5.29 10.37 11.46
C VAL A 251 6.01 9.55 10.39
N PRO A 252 5.77 8.24 10.30
CA PRO A 252 6.31 7.40 9.25
C PRO A 252 5.97 7.92 7.85
N VAL A 253 6.97 7.89 6.96
CA VAL A 253 6.85 8.25 5.55
C VAL A 253 7.04 7.02 4.68
N LEU A 254 6.07 6.75 3.81
CA LEU A 254 6.12 5.66 2.83
C LEU A 254 6.38 6.25 1.44
N GLY A 255 7.52 5.87 0.83
CA GLY A 255 7.92 6.36 -0.49
C GLY A 255 7.23 5.61 -1.62
N ASN A 256 6.73 6.33 -2.63
CA ASN A 256 6.05 5.74 -3.78
C ASN A 256 6.54 6.33 -5.11
N GLY A 257 6.73 5.45 -6.08
CA GLY A 257 7.08 5.78 -7.46
C GLY A 257 8.28 4.98 -7.96
N ASP A 258 8.11 4.35 -9.14
CA ASP A 258 9.14 3.62 -9.89
C ASP A 258 9.83 2.47 -9.11
N ILE A 259 9.08 1.74 -8.34
CA ILE A 259 9.51 0.47 -7.74
C ILE A 259 9.05 -0.65 -8.68
N TRP A 260 9.99 -1.27 -9.38
CA TRP A 260 9.76 -2.29 -10.39
C TRP A 260 10.37 -3.65 -9.99
N VAL A 261 11.38 -3.64 -9.12
CA VAL A 261 12.06 -4.82 -8.57
C VAL A 261 12.28 -4.65 -7.06
N GLY A 262 12.60 -5.73 -6.35
CA GLY A 262 12.82 -5.67 -4.90
C GLY A 262 13.94 -4.71 -4.51
N ASP A 263 15.00 -4.63 -5.32
CA ASP A 263 16.14 -3.75 -5.06
C ASP A 263 15.80 -2.25 -5.14
N ASP A 264 14.80 -1.87 -5.93
CA ASP A 264 14.32 -0.48 -5.96
C ASP A 264 13.76 -0.04 -4.60
N ALA A 265 13.10 -0.96 -3.88
CA ALA A 265 12.60 -0.69 -2.54
C ALA A 265 13.75 -0.43 -1.56
N VAL A 266 14.77 -1.29 -1.56
CA VAL A 266 15.97 -1.10 -0.73
C VAL A 266 16.68 0.21 -1.06
N ASN A 267 16.85 0.50 -2.34
CA ASN A 267 17.47 1.75 -2.81
C ASN A 267 16.65 2.98 -2.39
N MET A 268 15.33 2.94 -2.49
CA MET A 268 14.48 4.05 -2.04
C MET A 268 14.66 4.32 -0.55
N LEU A 269 14.61 3.28 0.29
CA LEU A 269 14.82 3.43 1.73
C LEU A 269 16.21 3.99 2.04
N ALA A 270 17.25 3.46 1.40
CA ALA A 270 18.64 3.88 1.62
C ALA A 270 18.90 5.33 1.20
N THR A 271 18.32 5.78 0.08
CA THR A 271 18.58 7.11 -0.48
C THR A 271 17.72 8.20 0.13
N THR A 272 16.48 7.88 0.55
CA THR A 272 15.52 8.87 1.05
C THR A 272 15.39 8.89 2.57
N GLY A 273 15.76 7.80 3.24
CA GLY A 273 15.49 7.59 4.67
C GLY A 273 14.01 7.33 4.98
N ALA A 274 13.18 7.06 3.97
CA ALA A 274 11.78 6.67 4.18
C ALA A 274 11.68 5.42 5.06
N ASP A 275 10.57 5.30 5.79
CA ASP A 275 10.35 4.19 6.72
C ASP A 275 9.82 2.94 6.00
N GLY A 276 9.18 3.12 4.84
CA GLY A 276 8.66 2.03 4.02
C GLY A 276 8.40 2.48 2.59
N VAL A 277 7.90 1.56 1.78
CA VAL A 277 7.64 1.78 0.36
C VAL A 277 6.22 1.42 -0.04
N VAL A 278 5.69 2.13 -1.02
CA VAL A 278 4.37 1.86 -1.62
C VAL A 278 4.55 1.42 -3.06
N VAL A 279 4.04 0.24 -3.41
CA VAL A 279 4.21 -0.37 -4.73
C VAL A 279 2.91 -0.37 -5.50
N GLY A 280 2.90 0.25 -6.68
CA GLY A 280 1.75 0.31 -7.57
C GLY A 280 1.99 -0.47 -8.86
N ARG A 281 2.24 0.22 -9.97
CA ARG A 281 2.35 -0.36 -11.32
C ARG A 281 3.36 -1.50 -11.47
N GLY A 282 4.39 -1.53 -10.62
CA GLY A 282 5.40 -2.59 -10.65
C GLY A 282 4.83 -3.99 -10.44
N CYS A 283 3.74 -4.13 -9.68
CA CYS A 283 3.11 -5.43 -9.42
C CYS A 283 1.96 -5.78 -10.40
N GLN A 284 1.58 -4.89 -11.32
CA GLN A 284 0.54 -5.19 -12.31
C GLN A 284 0.96 -6.34 -13.22
N GLY A 285 0.21 -7.45 -13.18
CA GLY A 285 0.57 -8.69 -13.86
C GLY A 285 1.78 -9.41 -13.26
N ARG A 286 2.27 -8.96 -12.10
CA ARG A 286 3.43 -9.50 -11.41
C ARG A 286 3.21 -9.54 -9.89
N PRO A 287 2.15 -10.21 -9.37
CA PRO A 287 1.90 -10.25 -7.93
C PRO A 287 3.07 -10.88 -7.14
N TRP A 288 3.88 -11.74 -7.79
CA TRP A 288 5.12 -12.31 -7.22
C TRP A 288 6.20 -11.27 -6.90
N LEU A 289 6.08 -10.02 -7.41
CA LEU A 289 6.97 -8.93 -6.99
C LEU A 289 6.92 -8.73 -5.46
N PHE A 290 5.81 -9.06 -4.82
CA PHE A 290 5.72 -8.97 -3.35
C PHE A 290 6.60 -9.99 -2.64
N ALA A 291 6.88 -11.16 -3.22
CA ALA A 291 7.90 -12.07 -2.70
C ALA A 291 9.31 -11.45 -2.83
N ASP A 292 9.62 -10.84 -3.98
CA ASP A 292 10.92 -10.19 -4.21
C ASP A 292 11.14 -9.00 -3.26
N LEU A 293 10.08 -8.24 -2.96
CA LEU A 293 10.12 -7.13 -2.00
C LEU A 293 10.40 -7.63 -0.59
N VAL A 294 9.72 -8.70 -0.16
CA VAL A 294 9.97 -9.33 1.14
C VAL A 294 11.41 -9.82 1.21
N HIS A 295 11.86 -10.59 0.23
CA HIS A 295 13.25 -11.09 0.17
C HIS A 295 14.25 -9.94 0.25
N ALA A 296 14.10 -8.90 -0.57
CA ALA A 296 15.02 -7.76 -0.59
C ALA A 296 15.06 -7.01 0.74
N LEU A 297 13.89 -6.72 1.32
CA LEU A 297 13.77 -5.96 2.57
C LEU A 297 14.23 -6.74 3.81
N HIS A 298 14.27 -8.07 3.72
CA HIS A 298 14.84 -8.95 4.74
C HIS A 298 16.26 -9.44 4.41
N GLY A 299 16.93 -8.84 3.39
CA GLY A 299 18.33 -9.11 3.07
C GLY A 299 18.58 -10.43 2.32
N SER A 300 17.54 -11.09 1.80
CA SER A 300 17.69 -12.26 0.94
C SER A 300 17.98 -11.86 -0.51
N PRO A 301 18.90 -12.54 -1.20
CA PRO A 301 19.17 -12.33 -2.62
C PRO A 301 18.15 -13.01 -3.54
N GLU A 302 17.22 -13.77 -3.02
CA GLU A 302 16.23 -14.51 -3.81
C GLU A 302 15.34 -13.57 -4.62
N ARG A 303 15.11 -13.91 -5.89
CA ARG A 303 14.22 -13.18 -6.80
C ARG A 303 13.39 -14.18 -7.61
N THR A 304 12.14 -13.84 -7.85
CA THR A 304 11.16 -14.69 -8.55
C THR A 304 11.18 -14.43 -10.05
N HIS A 305 11.51 -15.45 -10.82
CA HIS A 305 11.51 -15.41 -12.28
C HIS A 305 10.62 -16.53 -12.82
N PRO A 306 9.28 -16.39 -12.78
CA PRO A 306 8.38 -17.46 -13.20
C PRO A 306 8.50 -17.69 -14.71
N ASP A 307 8.48 -18.95 -15.12
CA ASP A 307 8.28 -19.32 -16.51
C ASP A 307 6.81 -19.11 -16.93
N LEU A 308 6.52 -19.29 -18.22
CA LEU A 308 5.16 -19.10 -18.74
C LEU A 308 4.15 -20.03 -18.07
N ALA A 309 4.54 -21.27 -17.77
CA ALA A 309 3.65 -22.24 -17.12
C ALA A 309 3.24 -21.77 -15.72
N ALA A 310 4.20 -21.31 -14.93
CA ALA A 310 3.96 -20.73 -13.61
C ALA A 310 3.06 -19.48 -13.69
N VAL A 311 3.28 -18.61 -14.69
CA VAL A 311 2.42 -17.43 -14.91
C VAL A 311 0.99 -17.83 -15.26
N LEU A 312 0.79 -18.87 -16.06
CA LEU A 312 -0.55 -19.37 -16.39
C LEU A 312 -1.29 -19.91 -15.15
N GLU A 313 -0.57 -20.56 -14.22
CA GLU A 313 -1.16 -20.97 -12.93
C GLU A 313 -1.57 -19.77 -12.07
N VAL A 314 -0.78 -18.71 -12.05
CA VAL A 314 -1.14 -17.45 -11.35
C VAL A 314 -2.37 -16.81 -11.99
N ILE A 315 -2.47 -16.79 -13.32
CA ILE A 315 -3.65 -16.28 -14.04
C ILE A 315 -4.88 -17.11 -13.67
N ARG A 316 -4.77 -18.44 -13.65
CA ARG A 316 -5.86 -19.35 -13.27
C ARG A 316 -6.30 -19.07 -11.82
N ARG A 317 -5.34 -19.00 -10.89
CA ARG A 317 -5.62 -18.65 -9.50
C ARG A 317 -6.34 -17.30 -9.37
N HIS A 318 -5.92 -16.29 -10.14
CA HIS A 318 -6.59 -14.98 -10.16
C HIS A 318 -8.03 -15.08 -10.70
N ALA A 319 -8.25 -15.87 -11.75
CA ALA A 319 -9.58 -16.13 -12.31
C ALA A 319 -10.52 -16.77 -11.29
N ASP A 320 -10.03 -17.79 -10.56
CA ASP A 320 -10.79 -18.48 -9.53
C ASP A 320 -11.19 -17.51 -8.39
N LEU A 321 -10.22 -16.76 -7.85
CA LEU A 321 -10.48 -15.77 -6.81
C LEU A 321 -11.48 -14.69 -7.24
N LEU A 322 -11.35 -14.18 -8.47
CA LEU A 322 -12.30 -13.21 -9.03
C LEU A 322 -13.68 -13.82 -9.21
N SER A 323 -13.75 -15.07 -9.63
CA SER A 323 -15.04 -15.77 -9.82
C SER A 323 -15.78 -15.95 -8.50
N ASP A 324 -15.05 -16.25 -7.42
CA ASP A 324 -15.60 -16.34 -6.08
C ASP A 324 -16.05 -14.96 -5.56
N GLU A 325 -15.29 -13.88 -5.87
CA GLU A 325 -15.58 -12.52 -5.39
C GLU A 325 -16.77 -11.87 -6.13
N ILE A 326 -16.82 -11.96 -7.47
CA ILE A 326 -17.76 -11.18 -8.30
C ILE A 326 -18.58 -11.99 -9.28
N GLY A 327 -18.47 -13.31 -9.24
CA GLY A 327 -19.11 -14.25 -10.15
C GLY A 327 -18.37 -14.41 -11.49
N PRO A 328 -18.48 -15.60 -12.15
CA PRO A 328 -17.63 -15.98 -13.28
C PRO A 328 -17.77 -15.06 -14.49
N ASP A 329 -18.97 -14.62 -14.84
CA ASP A 329 -19.19 -13.76 -16.02
C ASP A 329 -18.54 -12.38 -15.88
N ARG A 330 -18.51 -11.83 -14.66
CA ARG A 330 -17.87 -10.54 -14.37
C ARG A 330 -16.36 -10.73 -14.24
N ALA A 331 -15.92 -11.81 -13.61
CA ALA A 331 -14.52 -12.16 -13.42
C ALA A 331 -13.77 -12.25 -14.75
N ILE A 332 -14.31 -12.96 -15.75
CA ILE A 332 -13.69 -13.06 -17.09
C ILE A 332 -13.51 -11.68 -17.73
N ARG A 333 -14.51 -10.80 -17.63
CA ARG A 333 -14.42 -9.45 -18.18
C ARG A 333 -13.39 -8.60 -17.45
N ASP A 334 -13.29 -8.74 -16.14
CA ASP A 334 -12.37 -7.98 -15.31
C ASP A 334 -10.93 -8.47 -15.47
N LEU A 335 -10.75 -9.78 -15.65
CA LEU A 335 -9.44 -10.40 -15.85
C LEU A 335 -8.75 -9.97 -17.15
N ARG A 336 -9.49 -9.61 -18.21
CA ARG A 336 -8.94 -9.25 -19.53
C ARG A 336 -7.81 -8.21 -19.46
N LYS A 337 -7.98 -7.17 -18.65
CA LYS A 337 -6.95 -6.13 -18.48
C LYS A 337 -5.68 -6.67 -17.83
N HIS A 338 -5.82 -7.67 -16.95
CA HIS A 338 -4.70 -8.30 -16.26
C HIS A 338 -3.91 -9.25 -17.19
N ILE A 339 -4.57 -9.94 -18.12
CA ILE A 339 -3.93 -10.87 -19.06
C ILE A 339 -2.80 -10.19 -19.81
N GLY A 340 -3.05 -8.97 -20.37
CA GLY A 340 -2.02 -8.22 -21.08
C GLY A 340 -0.82 -7.86 -20.21
N TRP A 341 -1.04 -7.64 -18.91
CA TRP A 341 0.04 -7.37 -17.96
C TRP A 341 0.81 -8.63 -17.58
N TYR A 342 0.12 -9.75 -17.33
CA TYR A 342 0.74 -11.04 -17.01
C TYR A 342 1.64 -11.56 -18.11
N LEU A 343 1.20 -11.43 -19.37
CA LEU A 343 1.91 -11.94 -20.54
C LEU A 343 2.98 -10.95 -21.09
N LYS A 344 3.19 -9.83 -20.43
CA LYS A 344 4.22 -8.86 -20.83
C LYS A 344 5.62 -9.48 -20.63
N GLY A 345 6.41 -9.51 -21.72
CA GLY A 345 7.78 -10.06 -21.70
C GLY A 345 7.86 -11.54 -22.10
N TYR A 346 6.73 -12.25 -22.21
CA TYR A 346 6.70 -13.63 -22.69
C TYR A 346 6.43 -13.68 -24.20
N SER A 347 7.08 -14.65 -24.88
CA SER A 347 6.92 -14.89 -26.32
C SER A 347 5.59 -15.62 -26.59
N VAL A 348 4.49 -14.87 -26.52
CA VAL A 348 3.14 -15.35 -26.85
C VAL A 348 2.65 -14.60 -28.09
N GLY A 349 2.00 -15.32 -29.02
CA GLY A 349 1.44 -14.70 -30.23
C GLY A 349 0.43 -13.60 -29.92
N GLY A 350 0.20 -12.68 -30.88
CA GLY A 350 -0.75 -11.59 -30.72
C GLY A 350 -2.19 -12.05 -30.44
N GLU A 351 -2.56 -13.22 -30.94
CA GLU A 351 -3.87 -13.84 -30.71
C GLU A 351 -4.07 -14.30 -29.24
N ALA A 352 -2.97 -14.59 -28.51
CA ALA A 352 -3.03 -15.02 -27.12
C ALA A 352 -3.13 -13.85 -26.12
N ARG A 353 -2.93 -12.62 -26.56
CA ARG A 353 -3.05 -11.39 -25.77
C ARG A 353 -4.37 -10.68 -26.03
#